data_d3b7d328bb0bfe106f233a71b5f6a43d
#
_entry.id   d3b7d328bb0bfe106f233a71b5f6a43d
#
_cell.length_a   1.000
_cell.length_b   1.000
_cell.length_c   1.000
_cell.angle_alpha   90.00
_cell.angle_beta   90.00
_cell.angle_gamma   90.00
#
_symmetry.space_group_name_H-M   'P 1'
#
loop_
_entity.id
_entity.type
_entity.pdbx_description
1 polymer ?
#
loop_
_entity_poly.entity_id
_entity_poly.type
_entity_poly.pdbx_seq_one_letter_code
_entity_poly.pdbx_strand_id
1 'polypeptide(L)'
;NAAEYLTTGNKRLTSKSVVIYSTVSGNTKEMVQLIDKIKADGVRVIAFIDTPGSTLTQEGKWDHLVLYPKNEQLKFYMVANYLMYKNGEFPEYERYNKEMEAHLAQGLVEIEKAADAWAYDYAKNKVAFLKDHPDLPHYFVGAGNQWGATYSYAMCYWEEQMWIRTKSITCPEFFHGMQEILVDD
;
A
#
# COMPACT_ATOMS: atom_id res chain seq x y z
N ASN A 1 2.31 -11.35 -5.21
CA ASN A 1 2.41 -10.30 -6.22
C ASN A 1 2.06 -10.82 -7.62
N ALA A 2 2.03 -9.95 -8.65
CA ALA A 2 1.65 -10.32 -10.02
C ALA A 2 2.63 -11.35 -10.63
N ALA A 3 3.92 -11.10 -10.52
CA ALA A 3 4.96 -11.98 -11.06
C ALA A 3 4.92 -13.37 -10.41
N GLU A 4 4.72 -13.44 -9.11
CA GLU A 4 4.57 -14.70 -8.38
C GLU A 4 3.36 -15.49 -8.89
N TYR A 5 2.20 -14.85 -9.01
CA TYR A 5 1.01 -15.53 -9.53
C TYR A 5 1.19 -16.03 -10.96
N LEU A 6 1.84 -15.26 -11.83
CA LEU A 6 2.12 -15.66 -13.20
C LEU A 6 3.02 -16.90 -13.26
N THR A 7 3.93 -17.06 -12.30
CA THR A 7 4.88 -18.16 -12.25
C THR A 7 4.30 -19.41 -11.59
N THR A 8 3.67 -19.24 -10.41
CA THR A 8 3.24 -20.36 -9.56
C THR A 8 1.74 -20.64 -9.62
N GLY A 9 0.95 -19.65 -10.05
CA GLY A 9 -0.50 -19.70 -9.98
C GLY A 9 -1.04 -19.66 -8.55
N ASN A 10 -2.36 -19.71 -8.41
CA ASN A 10 -3.02 -19.83 -7.12
C ASN A 10 -4.30 -20.68 -7.27
N LYS A 11 -4.29 -21.87 -6.74
CA LYS A 11 -5.43 -22.80 -6.82
C LYS A 11 -6.72 -22.31 -6.15
N ARG A 12 -6.62 -21.29 -5.29
CA ARG A 12 -7.78 -20.65 -4.63
C ARG A 12 -8.46 -19.61 -5.51
N LEU A 13 -7.79 -19.12 -6.55
CA LEU A 13 -8.36 -18.20 -7.50
C LEU A 13 -9.15 -18.97 -8.55
N THR A 14 -10.45 -18.71 -8.60
CA THR A 14 -11.41 -19.41 -9.49
C THR A 14 -12.33 -18.39 -10.15
N SER A 15 -13.14 -18.81 -11.11
CA SER A 15 -14.18 -17.97 -11.73
C SER A 15 -15.22 -17.39 -10.74
N LYS A 16 -15.27 -17.90 -9.50
CA LYS A 16 -16.10 -17.36 -8.42
C LYS A 16 -15.40 -16.25 -7.61
N SER A 17 -14.12 -16.06 -7.85
CA SER A 17 -13.32 -15.04 -7.15
C SER A 17 -13.54 -13.64 -7.76
N VAL A 18 -13.22 -12.64 -6.96
CA VAL A 18 -13.07 -11.25 -7.41
C VAL A 18 -11.64 -10.82 -7.10
N VAL A 19 -10.95 -10.31 -8.10
CA VAL A 19 -9.64 -9.70 -7.92
C VAL A 19 -9.81 -8.18 -7.87
N ILE A 20 -9.28 -7.58 -6.82
CA ILE A 20 -9.23 -6.13 -6.66
C ILE A 20 -7.75 -5.74 -6.77
N TYR A 21 -7.43 -4.86 -7.70
CA TYR A 21 -6.06 -4.38 -7.85
C TYR A 21 -5.98 -2.86 -7.97
N SER A 22 -4.82 -2.34 -7.64
CA SER A 22 -4.48 -0.93 -7.83
C SER A 22 -3.17 -0.80 -8.58
N THR A 23 -3.11 0.16 -9.47
CA THR A 23 -1.89 0.54 -10.19
C THR A 23 -1.92 2.03 -10.54
N VAL A 24 -0.83 2.72 -10.30
CA VAL A 24 -0.71 4.14 -10.65
C VAL A 24 -0.58 4.30 -12.17
N SER A 25 0.42 3.66 -12.77
CA SER A 25 0.74 3.81 -14.19
C SER A 25 -0.23 3.08 -15.12
N GLY A 26 -0.80 1.94 -14.69
CA GLY A 26 -1.60 1.06 -15.54
C GLY A 26 -0.82 0.41 -16.71
N ASN A 27 0.52 0.49 -16.70
CA ASN A 27 1.39 0.02 -17.78
C ASN A 27 2.41 -1.04 -17.34
N THR A 28 2.43 -1.40 -16.06
CA THR A 28 3.35 -2.41 -15.54
C THR A 28 3.12 -3.75 -16.25
N LYS A 29 4.13 -4.26 -16.92
CA LYS A 29 4.02 -5.44 -17.79
C LYS A 29 3.47 -6.67 -17.09
N GLU A 30 3.94 -6.94 -15.89
CA GLU A 30 3.47 -8.05 -15.06
C GLU A 30 2.01 -7.91 -14.67
N MET A 31 1.54 -6.68 -14.46
CA MET A 31 0.12 -6.42 -14.18
C MET A 31 -0.74 -6.65 -15.42
N VAL A 32 -0.32 -6.19 -16.58
CA VAL A 32 -1.03 -6.42 -17.85
C VAL A 32 -1.16 -7.93 -18.10
N GLN A 33 -0.05 -8.67 -18.03
CA GLN A 33 -0.04 -10.12 -18.20
C GLN A 33 -0.90 -10.86 -17.16
N LEU A 34 -0.86 -10.41 -15.90
CA LEU A 34 -1.70 -10.97 -14.84
C LEU A 34 -3.19 -10.79 -15.18
N ILE A 35 -3.60 -9.59 -15.56
CA ILE A 35 -5.00 -9.29 -15.87
C ILE A 35 -5.47 -10.12 -17.06
N ASP A 36 -4.65 -10.25 -18.10
CA ASP A 36 -4.94 -11.13 -19.24
C ASP A 36 -5.24 -12.56 -18.80
N LYS A 37 -4.37 -13.11 -17.97
CA LYS A 37 -4.51 -14.47 -17.48
C LYS A 37 -5.78 -14.64 -16.62
N ILE A 38 -6.00 -13.80 -15.63
CA ILE A 38 -7.15 -13.95 -14.72
C ILE A 38 -8.49 -13.68 -15.41
N LYS A 39 -8.52 -12.81 -16.42
CA LYS A 39 -9.74 -12.62 -17.24
C LYS A 39 -10.00 -13.82 -18.15
N ALA A 40 -8.97 -14.43 -18.71
CA ALA A 40 -9.10 -15.69 -19.46
C ALA A 40 -9.66 -16.83 -18.59
N ASP A 41 -9.32 -16.85 -17.31
CA ASP A 41 -9.84 -17.79 -16.31
C ASP A 41 -11.27 -17.45 -15.81
N GLY A 42 -11.92 -16.40 -16.38
CA GLY A 42 -13.28 -15.99 -16.04
C GLY A 42 -13.42 -15.28 -14.69
N VAL A 43 -12.33 -14.78 -14.13
CA VAL A 43 -12.33 -14.08 -12.84
C VAL A 43 -12.84 -12.64 -13.01
N ARG A 44 -13.68 -12.19 -12.08
CA ARG A 44 -14.14 -10.79 -12.04
C ARG A 44 -13.04 -9.87 -11.51
N VAL A 45 -12.97 -8.67 -12.07
CA VAL A 45 -11.90 -7.71 -11.78
C VAL A 45 -12.46 -6.34 -11.45
N ILE A 46 -12.06 -5.80 -10.31
CA ILE A 46 -12.24 -4.40 -9.91
C ILE A 46 -10.88 -3.71 -9.99
N ALA A 47 -10.79 -2.70 -10.85
CA ALA A 47 -9.56 -1.98 -11.14
C ALA A 47 -9.59 -0.57 -10.57
N PHE A 48 -8.52 -0.19 -9.88
CA PHE A 48 -8.21 1.18 -9.50
C PHE A 48 -6.98 1.62 -10.28
N ILE A 49 -7.14 2.56 -11.22
CA ILE A 49 -6.06 3.01 -12.10
C ILE A 49 -5.97 4.53 -12.07
N ASP A 50 -4.80 5.08 -11.73
CA ASP A 50 -4.62 6.53 -11.60
C ASP A 50 -4.34 7.23 -12.94
N THR A 51 -3.84 6.50 -13.95
CA THR A 51 -3.45 7.08 -15.23
C THR A 51 -4.47 6.74 -16.32
N PRO A 52 -5.29 7.72 -16.76
CA PRO A 52 -6.15 7.55 -17.91
C PRO A 52 -5.34 7.29 -19.18
N GLY A 53 -5.87 6.49 -20.10
CA GLY A 53 -5.19 6.17 -21.38
C GLY A 53 -4.04 5.19 -21.26
N SER A 54 -3.82 4.60 -20.07
CA SER A 54 -2.85 3.53 -19.89
C SER A 54 -3.29 2.22 -20.58
N THR A 55 -2.36 1.29 -20.76
CA THR A 55 -2.64 -0.01 -21.38
C THR A 55 -3.85 -0.70 -20.74
N LEU A 56 -3.87 -0.81 -19.41
CA LEU A 56 -4.98 -1.47 -18.70
C LEU A 56 -6.31 -0.71 -18.83
N THR A 57 -6.30 0.61 -18.94
CA THR A 57 -7.54 1.37 -19.18
C THR A 57 -8.06 1.22 -20.59
N GLN A 58 -7.17 1.14 -21.60
CA GLN A 58 -7.54 1.00 -23.00
C GLN A 58 -8.01 -0.42 -23.35
N GLU A 59 -7.38 -1.43 -22.76
CA GLU A 59 -7.73 -2.84 -23.03
C GLU A 59 -9.10 -3.24 -22.48
N GLY A 60 -9.63 -2.50 -21.49
CA GLY A 60 -10.98 -2.73 -20.96
C GLY A 60 -11.19 -4.08 -20.27
N LYS A 61 -10.12 -4.70 -19.77
CA LYS A 61 -10.16 -6.02 -19.12
C LYS A 61 -10.50 -5.95 -17.63
N TRP A 62 -11.56 -5.25 -17.32
CA TRP A 62 -12.09 -5.07 -15.97
C TRP A 62 -13.61 -5.13 -15.99
N ASP A 63 -14.22 -5.52 -14.90
CA ASP A 63 -15.68 -5.49 -14.73
C ASP A 63 -16.13 -4.16 -14.12
N HIS A 64 -15.29 -3.60 -13.22
CA HIS A 64 -15.49 -2.27 -12.67
C HIS A 64 -14.17 -1.50 -12.68
N LEU A 65 -14.20 -0.27 -13.19
CA LEU A 65 -13.06 0.64 -13.23
C LEU A 65 -13.34 1.88 -12.40
N VAL A 66 -12.40 2.22 -11.52
CA VAL A 66 -12.32 3.52 -10.86
C VAL A 66 -11.06 4.22 -11.35
N LEU A 67 -11.25 5.30 -12.10
CA LEU A 67 -10.17 6.17 -12.54
C LEU A 67 -9.91 7.26 -11.50
N TYR A 68 -8.66 7.64 -11.36
CA TYR A 68 -8.26 8.74 -10.49
C TYR A 68 -8.51 8.53 -8.99
N PRO A 69 -8.34 7.34 -8.45
CA PRO A 69 -8.66 7.13 -7.04
C PRO A 69 -7.70 7.83 -6.08
N LYS A 70 -6.51 8.19 -6.51
CA LYS A 70 -5.41 8.84 -5.78
C LYS A 70 -4.99 8.15 -4.49
N ASN A 71 -5.77 8.11 -3.46
CA ASN A 71 -5.39 7.53 -2.18
C ASN A 71 -5.55 6.00 -2.19
N GLU A 72 -4.43 5.26 -2.35
CA GLU A 72 -4.45 3.81 -2.50
C GLU A 72 -4.98 3.08 -1.27
N GLN A 73 -4.60 3.49 -0.08
CA GLN A 73 -5.05 2.84 1.15
C GLN A 73 -6.55 3.06 1.37
N LEU A 74 -7.01 4.30 1.22
CA LEU A 74 -8.40 4.65 1.44
C LEU A 74 -9.35 3.84 0.56
N LYS A 75 -9.04 3.69 -0.74
CA LYS A 75 -9.90 2.94 -1.67
C LYS A 75 -10.05 1.47 -1.28
N PHE A 76 -8.98 0.83 -0.81
CA PHE A 76 -9.06 -0.55 -0.32
C PHE A 76 -9.89 -0.65 0.96
N TYR A 77 -9.71 0.29 1.91
CA TYR A 77 -10.55 0.34 3.11
C TYR A 77 -12.02 0.55 2.78
N MET A 78 -12.34 1.46 1.87
CA MET A 78 -13.73 1.69 1.47
C MET A 78 -14.37 0.43 0.89
N VAL A 79 -13.68 -0.27 0.00
CA VAL A 79 -14.20 -1.52 -0.59
C VAL A 79 -14.32 -2.62 0.46
N ALA A 80 -13.28 -2.84 1.27
CA ALA A 80 -13.30 -3.88 2.30
C ALA A 80 -14.41 -3.63 3.34
N ASN A 81 -14.51 -2.41 3.85
CA ASN A 81 -15.53 -2.04 4.83
C ASN A 81 -16.95 -2.20 4.26
N TYR A 82 -17.17 -1.84 3.00
CA TYR A 82 -18.47 -2.05 2.36
C TYR A 82 -18.82 -3.52 2.20
N LEU A 83 -17.85 -4.36 1.82
CA LEU A 83 -18.05 -5.80 1.72
C LEU A 83 -18.36 -6.41 3.08
N MET A 84 -17.64 -6.03 4.13
CA MET A 84 -17.91 -6.44 5.52
C MET A 84 -19.31 -6.02 5.96
N TYR A 85 -19.71 -4.79 5.65
CA TYR A 85 -21.07 -4.31 5.93
C TYR A 85 -22.14 -5.16 5.25
N LYS A 86 -21.97 -5.45 3.96
CA LYS A 86 -22.91 -6.30 3.21
C LYS A 86 -22.98 -7.74 3.71
N ASN A 87 -21.90 -8.23 4.32
CA ASN A 87 -21.86 -9.54 4.96
C ASN A 87 -22.37 -9.53 6.41
N GLY A 88 -22.76 -8.37 6.97
CA GLY A 88 -23.21 -8.24 8.36
C GLY A 88 -22.08 -8.23 9.39
N GLU A 89 -20.85 -8.06 8.94
CA GLU A 89 -19.63 -8.08 9.79
C GLU A 89 -19.21 -6.68 10.29
N PHE A 90 -19.88 -5.62 9.80
CA PHE A 90 -19.58 -4.23 10.19
C PHE A 90 -20.89 -3.44 10.47
N PRO A 91 -21.51 -3.63 11.63
CA PRO A 91 -22.78 -3.00 11.96
C PRO A 91 -22.72 -1.46 12.07
N GLU A 92 -21.55 -0.89 12.42
CA GLU A 92 -21.37 0.56 12.54
C GLU A 92 -21.01 1.26 11.22
N TYR A 93 -21.06 0.57 10.09
CA TYR A 93 -20.61 1.07 8.79
C TYR A 93 -21.23 2.43 8.41
N GLU A 94 -22.52 2.60 8.59
CA GLU A 94 -23.23 3.85 8.25
C GLU A 94 -22.70 5.04 9.08
N ARG A 95 -22.51 4.83 10.41
CA ARG A 95 -21.93 5.83 11.29
C ARG A 95 -20.49 6.13 10.90
N TYR A 96 -19.69 5.09 10.65
CA TYR A 96 -18.31 5.21 10.22
C TYR A 96 -18.18 6.05 8.95
N ASN A 97 -18.98 5.77 7.92
CA ASN A 97 -18.95 6.54 6.68
C ASN A 97 -19.31 8.02 6.88
N LYS A 98 -20.31 8.29 7.69
CA LYS A 98 -20.71 9.66 8.01
C LYS A 98 -19.59 10.44 8.70
N GLU A 99 -18.89 9.81 9.65
CA GLU A 99 -17.73 10.41 10.32
C GLU A 99 -16.54 10.61 9.36
N MET A 100 -16.30 9.65 8.48
CA MET A 100 -15.26 9.77 7.46
C MET A 100 -15.57 10.93 6.50
N GLU A 101 -16.78 11.05 6.01
CA GLU A 101 -17.21 12.14 5.13
C GLU A 101 -17.06 13.50 5.81
N ALA A 102 -17.40 13.60 7.10
CA ALA A 102 -17.37 14.85 7.84
C ALA A 102 -15.95 15.30 8.23
N HIS A 103 -15.04 14.38 8.53
CA HIS A 103 -13.79 14.69 9.23
C HIS A 103 -12.51 14.26 8.53
N LEU A 104 -12.54 13.32 7.57
CA LEU A 104 -11.32 12.75 7.00
C LEU A 104 -10.43 13.82 6.35
N ALA A 105 -10.98 14.67 5.51
CA ALA A 105 -10.19 15.65 4.76
C ALA A 105 -9.46 16.63 5.70
N GLN A 106 -10.18 17.15 6.69
CA GLN A 106 -9.59 18.06 7.67
C GLN A 106 -8.54 17.36 8.53
N GLY A 107 -8.83 16.14 9.01
CA GLY A 107 -7.89 15.34 9.81
C GLY A 107 -6.60 15.03 9.06
N LEU A 108 -6.67 14.71 7.76
CA LEU A 108 -5.47 14.47 6.94
C LEU A 108 -4.61 15.74 6.80
N VAL A 109 -5.22 16.91 6.60
CA VAL A 109 -4.49 18.19 6.54
C VAL A 109 -3.81 18.52 7.87
N GLU A 110 -4.46 18.24 8.99
CA GLU A 110 -3.88 18.47 10.32
C GLU A 110 -2.71 17.52 10.61
N ILE A 111 -2.84 16.25 10.23
CA ILE A 111 -1.75 15.27 10.34
C ILE A 111 -0.56 15.66 9.47
N GLU A 112 -0.81 16.10 8.22
CA GLU A 112 0.25 16.56 7.32
C GLU A 112 1.04 17.72 7.93
N LYS A 113 0.36 18.75 8.43
CA LYS A 113 1.01 19.89 9.07
C LYS A 113 1.83 19.50 10.30
N ALA A 114 1.29 18.63 11.15
CA ALA A 114 2.00 18.16 12.34
C ALA A 114 3.23 17.29 11.94
N ALA A 115 3.08 16.43 10.94
CA ALA A 115 4.16 15.58 10.46
C ALA A 115 5.28 16.40 9.79
N ASP A 116 4.93 17.43 9.02
CA ASP A 116 5.89 18.31 8.36
C ASP A 116 6.77 19.05 9.37
N ALA A 117 6.17 19.65 10.40
CA ALA A 117 6.92 20.30 11.47
C ALA A 117 7.86 19.36 12.20
N TRP A 118 7.39 18.17 12.57
CA TRP A 118 8.21 17.17 13.22
C TRP A 118 9.32 16.66 12.30
N ALA A 119 9.02 16.38 11.04
CA ALA A 119 9.97 15.87 10.07
C ALA A 119 11.11 16.85 9.81
N TYR A 120 10.81 18.14 9.75
CA TYR A 120 11.82 19.17 9.59
C TYR A 120 12.84 19.19 10.75
N ASP A 121 12.36 19.20 11.98
CA ASP A 121 13.21 19.18 13.17
C ASP A 121 14.01 17.88 13.28
N TYR A 122 13.40 16.74 12.99
CA TYR A 122 14.06 15.45 12.95
C TYR A 122 15.17 15.43 11.90
N ALA A 123 14.87 15.83 10.66
CA ALA A 123 15.84 15.83 9.58
C ALA A 123 17.02 16.76 9.87
N LYS A 124 16.77 17.95 10.39
CA LYS A 124 17.82 18.91 10.77
C LYS A 124 18.83 18.30 11.74
N ASN A 125 18.35 17.55 12.72
CA ASN A 125 19.20 16.95 13.76
C ASN A 125 19.88 15.66 13.28
N LYS A 126 19.27 14.91 12.36
CA LYS A 126 19.75 13.58 11.92
C LYS A 126 20.59 13.59 10.65
N VAL A 127 20.46 14.61 9.80
CA VAL A 127 21.25 14.69 8.56
C VAL A 127 22.76 14.72 8.83
N ALA A 128 23.21 15.45 9.85
CA ALA A 128 24.61 15.48 10.23
C ALA A 128 25.07 14.10 10.69
N PHE A 129 24.33 13.48 11.60
CA PHE A 129 24.62 12.12 12.08
C PHE A 129 24.73 11.10 10.95
N LEU A 130 23.78 11.09 10.00
CA LEU A 130 23.78 10.17 8.88
C LEU A 130 24.92 10.39 7.90
N LYS A 131 25.41 11.63 7.76
CA LYS A 131 26.62 11.93 6.97
C LYS A 131 27.88 11.34 7.57
N ASP A 132 27.96 11.33 8.89
CA ASP A 132 29.09 10.78 9.61
C ASP A 132 29.04 9.25 9.71
N HIS A 133 27.86 8.66 9.49
CA HIS A 133 27.60 7.22 9.59
C HIS A 133 26.89 6.66 8.34
N PRO A 134 27.51 6.75 7.15
CA PRO A 134 26.83 6.42 5.88
C PRO A 134 26.48 4.93 5.71
N ASP A 135 27.12 4.07 6.48
CA ASP A 135 26.95 2.62 6.40
C ASP A 135 25.95 2.03 7.41
N LEU A 136 25.39 2.86 8.28
CA LEU A 136 24.41 2.39 9.24
C LEU A 136 23.14 1.88 8.53
N PRO A 137 22.67 0.68 8.86
CA PRO A 137 21.40 0.19 8.35
C PRO A 137 20.22 0.89 9.03
N HIS A 138 19.17 1.14 8.26
CA HIS A 138 17.94 1.74 8.75
C HIS A 138 16.84 0.69 8.84
N TYR A 139 16.29 0.48 10.03
CA TYR A 139 15.22 -0.47 10.28
C TYR A 139 13.87 0.25 10.38
N PHE A 140 12.92 -0.21 9.59
CA PHE A 140 11.55 0.29 9.58
C PHE A 140 10.64 -0.78 10.16
N VAL A 141 10.16 -0.55 11.37
CA VAL A 141 9.35 -1.51 12.12
C VAL A 141 7.89 -1.07 12.08
N GLY A 142 7.01 -1.93 11.61
CA GLY A 142 5.58 -1.63 11.49
C GLY A 142 4.68 -2.78 11.93
N ALA A 143 3.47 -2.46 12.37
CA ALA A 143 2.48 -3.44 12.80
C ALA A 143 1.09 -3.13 12.26
N GLY A 144 0.26 -4.16 12.10
CA GLY A 144 -1.13 -4.03 11.71
C GLY A 144 -1.31 -3.15 10.47
N ASN A 145 -2.19 -2.18 10.57
CA ASN A 145 -2.52 -1.26 9.47
C ASN A 145 -1.35 -0.34 9.05
N GLN A 146 -0.34 -0.18 9.90
CA GLN A 146 0.84 0.63 9.59
C GLN A 146 1.89 -0.13 8.78
N TRP A 147 1.80 -1.46 8.70
CA TRP A 147 2.80 -2.26 8.00
C TRP A 147 2.95 -1.86 6.53
N GLY A 148 1.85 -1.67 5.82
CA GLY A 148 1.90 -1.27 4.41
C GLY A 148 2.59 0.07 4.18
N ALA A 149 2.28 1.06 5.02
CA ALA A 149 2.92 2.38 4.97
C ALA A 149 4.41 2.31 5.33
N THR A 150 4.77 1.56 6.37
CA THR A 150 6.16 1.34 6.80
C THR A 150 7.00 0.71 5.68
N TYR A 151 6.50 -0.36 5.09
CA TYR A 151 7.15 -1.05 3.97
C TYR A 151 7.33 -0.13 2.76
N SER A 152 6.25 0.56 2.36
CA SER A 152 6.28 1.47 1.21
C SER A 152 7.23 2.63 1.44
N TYR A 153 7.27 3.21 2.64
CA TYR A 153 8.16 4.32 2.95
C TYR A 153 9.63 3.90 2.88
N ALA A 154 9.98 2.76 3.45
CA ALA A 154 11.33 2.23 3.37
C ALA A 154 11.77 1.95 1.93
N MET A 155 10.97 1.20 1.19
CA MET A 155 11.33 0.74 -0.16
C MET A 155 11.21 1.85 -1.20
N CYS A 156 10.06 2.53 -1.29
CA CYS A 156 9.81 3.47 -2.40
C CYS A 156 10.46 4.83 -2.19
N TYR A 157 10.68 5.25 -0.94
CA TYR A 157 11.28 6.55 -0.67
C TYR A 157 12.77 6.44 -0.33
N TRP A 158 13.13 5.59 0.63
CA TRP A 158 14.53 5.51 1.07
C TRP A 158 15.39 4.72 0.10
N GLU A 159 14.98 3.54 -0.34
CA GLU A 159 15.78 2.73 -1.25
C GLU A 159 15.73 3.25 -2.69
N GLU A 160 14.53 3.44 -3.27
CA GLU A 160 14.39 3.82 -4.68
C GLU A 160 14.80 5.28 -4.95
N GLN A 161 14.45 6.23 -4.08
CA GLN A 161 14.67 7.65 -4.33
C GLN A 161 15.96 8.17 -3.69
N MET A 162 16.33 7.70 -2.51
CA MET A 162 17.49 8.19 -1.78
C MET A 162 18.69 7.24 -1.82
N TRP A 163 18.51 6.01 -2.31
CA TRP A 163 19.52 4.96 -2.40
C TRP A 163 20.14 4.59 -1.06
N ILE A 164 19.38 4.70 -0.01
CA ILE A 164 19.78 4.37 1.36
C ILE A 164 19.33 2.94 1.68
N ARG A 165 20.25 2.14 2.21
CA ARG A 165 19.96 0.75 2.60
C ARG A 165 19.00 0.71 3.76
N THR A 166 17.89 -0.02 3.59
CA THR A 166 16.90 -0.20 4.65
C THR A 166 16.57 -1.67 4.87
N LYS A 167 15.89 -1.94 5.95
CA LYS A 167 15.18 -3.20 6.19
C LYS A 167 13.82 -2.93 6.81
N SER A 168 12.77 -3.32 6.12
CA SER A 168 11.42 -3.35 6.66
C SER A 168 11.18 -4.66 7.40
N ILE A 169 10.61 -4.59 8.60
CA ILE A 169 10.31 -5.75 9.42
C ILE A 169 9.00 -5.54 10.18
N THR A 170 8.22 -6.60 10.35
CA THR A 170 7.03 -6.55 11.17
C THR A 170 7.39 -6.49 12.66
N CYS A 171 6.57 -5.83 13.49
CA CYS A 171 6.80 -5.80 14.94
C CYS A 171 6.95 -7.18 15.56
N PRO A 172 6.13 -8.19 15.24
CA PRO A 172 6.33 -9.54 15.78
C PRO A 172 7.70 -10.13 15.46
N GLU A 173 8.18 -9.99 14.24
CA GLU A 173 9.50 -10.50 13.85
C GLU A 173 10.64 -9.71 14.48
N PHE A 174 10.47 -8.39 14.61
CA PHE A 174 11.44 -7.54 15.29
C PHE A 174 11.64 -8.00 16.72
N PHE A 175 10.56 -8.16 17.48
CA PHE A 175 10.62 -8.61 18.88
C PHE A 175 10.88 -10.11 19.05
N HIS A 176 10.85 -10.89 17.97
CA HIS A 176 11.19 -12.32 18.03
C HIS A 176 12.71 -12.57 18.01
N GLY A 177 13.51 -11.63 17.55
CA GLY A 177 14.97 -11.82 17.52
C GLY A 177 15.75 -10.65 16.91
N MET A 178 15.15 -9.83 16.05
CA MET A 178 15.92 -8.77 15.39
C MET A 178 16.39 -7.68 16.36
N GLN A 179 15.70 -7.43 17.47
CA GLN A 179 16.15 -6.49 18.48
C GLN A 179 17.55 -6.83 19.04
N GLU A 180 18.00 -8.08 18.95
CA GLU A 180 19.30 -8.53 19.41
C GLU A 180 20.49 -7.92 18.64
N ILE A 181 20.23 -7.40 17.45
CA ILE A 181 21.26 -6.73 16.64
C ILE A 181 21.33 -5.22 16.88
N LEU A 182 20.44 -4.68 17.70
CA LEU A 182 20.51 -3.29 18.14
C LEU A 182 21.50 -3.22 19.30
N VAL A 183 22.60 -2.56 19.08
CA VAL A 183 23.63 -2.33 20.11
C VAL A 183 23.50 -0.91 20.65
N ASP A 184 23.75 -0.77 21.93
CA ASP A 184 23.91 0.55 22.54
C ASP A 184 25.29 1.10 22.10
N ASP A 185 25.28 2.20 21.38
CA ASP A 185 26.48 2.95 21.01
C ASP A 185 26.91 3.92 22.13
#